data_39378b4211e13346c5367eebaae81628
#
_entry.id   39378b4211e13346c5367eebaae81628
#
_cell.length_a   1.000
_cell.length_b   1.000
_cell.length_c   1.000
_cell.angle_alpha   90.00
_cell.angle_beta   90.00
_cell.angle_gamma   90.00
#
_symmetry.space_group_name_H-M   'P 1'
#
loop_
_entity.id
_entity.type
_entity.pdbx_description
1 polymer ?
#
loop_
_entity_poly.entity_id
_entity_poly.type
_entity_poly.pdbx_seq_one_letter_code
_entity_poly.pdbx_strand_id
1 'polypeptide(L)'
;MSQPMPNLDTINTTTPLIGLDIETDTTIDGLDPRQSSVLAVAISGGGIEAVLDGPDERSVLVETDRLLASIGAGVLVTWNGSGFDLPFIATRARILGLSLGLITRHDPSIAGRHDPLPGEPGRVRGRWYRLGHLDGFQAYRADVGQNLPISCGLKSLAKFVGLEPVEVDRRRIHELTPEEMHAYVLSDARLARQLVERRVDRFAWIDQDPSSSG
;
A
#
# COMPACT_ATOMS: atom_id res chain seq x y z
N MET A 1 -21.64 23.38 0.37
CA MET A 1 -20.42 24.09 -0.08
C MET A 1 -19.27 23.10 0.04
N SER A 2 -18.86 22.51 -1.09
CA SER A 2 -17.71 21.59 -1.14
C SER A 2 -16.45 22.41 -0.96
N GLN A 3 -15.69 22.14 0.09
CA GLN A 3 -14.33 22.69 0.21
C GLN A 3 -13.49 22.18 -0.95
N PRO A 4 -12.70 23.01 -1.63
CA PRO A 4 -11.79 22.56 -2.65
C PRO A 4 -10.81 21.56 -2.03
N MET A 5 -10.57 20.46 -2.73
CA MET A 5 -9.51 19.51 -2.36
C MET A 5 -8.18 20.27 -2.27
N PRO A 6 -7.36 20.02 -1.24
CA PRO A 6 -6.03 20.59 -1.21
C PRO A 6 -5.28 20.16 -2.47
N ASN A 7 -4.69 21.14 -3.14
CA ASN A 7 -3.81 20.90 -4.27
C ASN A 7 -2.60 20.15 -3.73
N LEU A 8 -2.48 18.86 -4.05
CA LEU A 8 -1.39 18.00 -3.56
C LEU A 8 -0.06 18.26 -4.29
N ASP A 9 0.05 19.37 -4.99
CA ASP A 9 1.24 19.76 -5.78
C ASP A 9 2.53 19.87 -4.94
N THR A 10 2.42 19.72 -3.62
CA THR A 10 3.57 19.65 -2.72
C THR A 10 3.23 18.82 -1.49
N ILE A 11 3.71 17.59 -1.44
CA ILE A 11 3.87 16.91 -0.14
C ILE A 11 4.87 17.76 0.63
N ASN A 12 4.39 18.52 1.58
CA ASN A 12 5.27 19.25 2.48
C ASN A 12 5.59 18.37 3.71
N THR A 13 6.58 18.76 4.49
CA THR A 13 7.00 18.02 5.69
C THR A 13 5.90 17.88 6.75
N THR A 14 4.77 18.56 6.59
CA THR A 14 3.60 18.50 7.49
C THR A 14 2.47 17.61 6.99
N THR A 15 2.53 17.12 5.74
CA THR A 15 1.52 16.21 5.19
C THR A 15 1.62 14.84 5.86
N PRO A 16 0.58 14.33 6.52
CA PRO A 16 0.61 13.02 7.13
C PRO A 16 0.86 11.92 6.10
N LEU A 17 1.87 11.10 6.34
CA LEU A 17 2.13 9.89 5.58
C LEU A 17 1.58 8.70 6.35
N ILE A 18 0.81 7.86 5.67
CA ILE A 18 0.13 6.69 6.24
C ILE A 18 0.61 5.47 5.48
N GLY A 19 1.46 4.66 6.09
CA GLY A 19 1.88 3.38 5.52
C GLY A 19 0.74 2.37 5.55
N LEU A 20 0.57 1.63 4.47
CA LEU A 20 -0.35 0.52 4.37
C LEU A 20 0.35 -0.67 3.73
N ASP A 21 0.09 -1.85 4.28
CA ASP A 21 0.54 -3.14 3.75
C ASP A 21 -0.55 -4.19 4.00
N ILE A 22 -0.61 -5.22 3.14
CA ILE A 22 -1.57 -6.32 3.29
C ILE A 22 -0.88 -7.66 3.30
N GLU A 23 -1.47 -8.61 4.02
CA GLU A 23 -1.11 -10.02 3.89
C GLU A 23 -2.28 -10.83 3.34
N THR A 24 -1.96 -11.76 2.47
CA THR A 24 -2.93 -12.58 1.75
C THR A 24 -2.75 -14.06 2.06
N ASP A 25 -3.82 -14.82 1.89
CA ASP A 25 -3.78 -16.26 2.08
C ASP A 25 -2.90 -16.93 1.00
N THR A 26 -1.80 -17.53 1.45
CA THR A 26 -0.82 -18.20 0.58
C THR A 26 -1.04 -19.70 0.47
N THR A 27 -2.14 -20.23 0.98
CA THR A 27 -2.41 -21.68 0.95
C THR A 27 -2.64 -22.21 -0.46
N ILE A 28 -3.16 -21.37 -1.36
CA ILE A 28 -3.38 -21.73 -2.77
C ILE A 28 -2.48 -20.86 -3.66
N ASP A 29 -2.85 -19.59 -3.84
CA ASP A 29 -2.11 -18.60 -4.63
C ASP A 29 -2.31 -17.20 -4.03
N GLY A 30 -1.39 -16.79 -3.18
CA GLY A 30 -1.42 -15.49 -2.52
C GLY A 30 -1.39 -14.27 -3.45
N LEU A 31 -1.16 -14.47 -4.74
CA LEU A 31 -1.11 -13.39 -5.73
C LEU A 31 -2.42 -13.22 -6.52
N ASP A 32 -3.30 -14.23 -6.53
CA ASP A 32 -4.57 -14.17 -7.27
C ASP A 32 -5.73 -13.78 -6.34
N PRO A 33 -6.25 -12.54 -6.42
CA PRO A 33 -7.36 -12.09 -5.57
C PRO A 33 -8.68 -12.80 -5.85
N ARG A 34 -8.78 -13.64 -6.90
CA ARG A 34 -9.96 -14.45 -7.15
C ARG A 34 -9.96 -15.73 -6.32
N GLN A 35 -8.79 -16.18 -5.87
CA GLN A 35 -8.58 -17.43 -5.14
C GLN A 35 -8.23 -17.18 -3.67
N SER A 36 -7.53 -16.11 -3.39
CA SER A 36 -6.99 -15.83 -2.05
C SER A 36 -7.66 -14.63 -1.41
N SER A 37 -7.81 -14.66 -0.10
CA SER A 37 -8.38 -13.60 0.72
C SER A 37 -7.30 -12.69 1.31
N VAL A 38 -7.69 -11.50 1.74
CA VAL A 38 -6.89 -10.65 2.62
C VAL A 38 -7.02 -11.18 4.04
N LEU A 39 -5.90 -11.52 4.66
CA LEU A 39 -5.84 -12.00 6.05
C LEU A 39 -5.65 -10.86 7.04
N ALA A 40 -4.81 -9.90 6.70
CA ALA A 40 -4.52 -8.76 7.56
C ALA A 40 -4.23 -7.50 6.73
N VAL A 41 -4.51 -6.34 7.32
CA VAL A 41 -4.11 -5.03 6.82
C VAL A 41 -3.42 -4.27 7.94
N ALA A 42 -2.22 -3.76 7.68
CA ALA A 42 -1.52 -2.89 8.62
C ALA A 42 -1.59 -1.43 8.18
N ILE A 43 -1.75 -0.54 9.15
CA ILE A 43 -1.75 0.91 8.95
C ILE A 43 -0.79 1.53 9.98
N SER A 44 0.13 2.37 9.49
CA SER A 44 1.16 3.02 10.31
C SER A 44 1.33 4.48 9.92
N GLY A 45 1.07 5.41 10.84
CA GLY A 45 1.26 6.84 10.63
C GLY A 45 0.04 7.68 10.98
N GLY A 46 0.17 9.00 10.97
CA GLY A 46 -0.92 9.89 11.33
C GLY A 46 -1.43 9.74 12.77
N GLY A 47 -0.59 9.23 13.67
CA GLY A 47 -0.97 8.92 15.06
C GLY A 47 -1.61 7.53 15.22
N ILE A 48 -1.64 6.71 14.17
CA ILE A 48 -2.24 5.37 14.16
C ILE A 48 -1.16 4.33 13.94
N GLU A 49 -1.22 3.25 14.72
CA GLU A 49 -0.51 2.00 14.53
C GLU A 49 -1.53 0.89 14.75
N ALA A 50 -1.94 0.23 13.69
CA ALA A 50 -2.98 -0.79 13.75
C ALA A 50 -2.70 -1.94 12.81
N VAL A 51 -3.03 -3.16 13.26
CA VAL A 51 -3.19 -4.33 12.41
C VAL A 51 -4.64 -4.76 12.52
N LEU A 52 -5.28 -4.86 11.39
CA LEU A 52 -6.67 -5.26 11.24
C LEU A 52 -6.67 -6.68 10.69
N ASP A 53 -6.90 -7.63 11.57
CA ASP A 53 -7.16 -9.03 11.30
C ASP A 53 -8.50 -9.36 11.97
N GLY A 54 -9.43 -9.85 11.26
CA GLY A 54 -10.76 -10.10 11.80
C GLY A 54 -11.13 -11.58 11.73
N PRO A 55 -12.34 -11.93 12.21
CA PRO A 55 -12.85 -13.28 12.09
C PRO A 55 -13.08 -13.70 10.63
N ASP A 56 -13.17 -12.74 9.74
CA ASP A 56 -13.34 -12.94 8.30
C ASP A 56 -12.82 -11.73 7.50
N GLU A 57 -12.54 -11.95 6.22
CA GLU A 57 -12.03 -10.92 5.31
C GLU A 57 -12.95 -9.69 5.19
N ARG A 58 -14.28 -9.89 5.23
CA ARG A 58 -15.24 -8.79 5.15
C ARG A 58 -15.03 -7.81 6.31
N SER A 59 -14.87 -8.34 7.51
CA SER A 59 -14.61 -7.55 8.72
C SER A 59 -13.30 -6.78 8.60
N VAL A 60 -12.23 -7.44 8.13
CA VAL A 60 -10.92 -6.79 7.90
C VAL A 60 -11.06 -5.59 6.96
N LEU A 61 -11.69 -5.78 5.79
CA LEU A 61 -11.82 -4.70 4.80
C LEU A 61 -12.75 -3.57 5.25
N VAL A 62 -13.84 -3.88 5.95
CA VAL A 62 -14.77 -2.86 6.49
C VAL A 62 -14.12 -2.04 7.59
N GLU A 63 -13.37 -2.67 8.51
CA GLU A 63 -12.66 -1.94 9.56
C GLU A 63 -11.52 -1.11 8.99
N THR A 64 -10.79 -1.62 7.98
CA THR A 64 -9.80 -0.86 7.24
C THR A 64 -10.42 0.40 6.63
N ASP A 65 -11.53 0.25 5.94
CA ASP A 65 -12.25 1.37 5.31
C ASP A 65 -12.72 2.41 6.34
N ARG A 66 -13.27 1.95 7.45
CA ARG A 66 -13.72 2.82 8.56
C ARG A 66 -12.55 3.58 9.18
N LEU A 67 -11.43 2.91 9.41
CA LEU A 67 -10.23 3.53 9.97
C LEU A 67 -9.66 4.60 9.03
N LEU A 68 -9.52 4.29 7.75
CA LEU A 68 -9.03 5.25 6.75
C LEU A 68 -10.00 6.41 6.53
N ALA A 69 -11.32 6.20 6.65
CA ALA A 69 -12.31 7.27 6.63
C ALA A 69 -12.16 8.27 7.80
N SER A 70 -11.65 7.80 8.94
CA SER A 70 -11.43 8.65 10.13
C SER A 70 -10.18 9.52 10.02
N ILE A 71 -9.26 9.18 9.12
CA ILE A 71 -8.04 9.95 8.87
C ILE A 71 -8.39 11.16 7.98
N GLY A 72 -7.84 12.31 8.32
CA GLY A 72 -7.96 13.52 7.50
C GLY A 72 -7.27 13.41 6.14
N ALA A 73 -6.94 14.54 5.54
CA ALA A 73 -6.17 14.57 4.31
C ALA A 73 -4.72 14.12 4.57
N GLY A 74 -4.14 13.39 3.64
CA GLY A 74 -2.78 12.87 3.74
C GLY A 74 -2.39 12.04 2.51
N VAL A 75 -1.33 11.27 2.65
CA VAL A 75 -0.83 10.38 1.60
C VAL A 75 -0.78 8.95 2.12
N LEU A 76 -1.51 8.06 1.46
CA LEU A 76 -1.41 6.62 1.67
C LEU A 76 -0.16 6.11 0.96
N VAL A 77 0.75 5.53 1.71
CA VAL A 77 2.02 5.02 1.21
C VAL A 77 2.00 3.50 1.21
N THR A 78 2.28 2.89 0.08
CA THR A 78 2.47 1.45 -0.04
C THR A 78 3.83 1.12 -0.66
N TRP A 79 4.20 -0.15 -0.68
CA TRP A 79 5.39 -0.62 -1.39
C TRP A 79 5.03 -1.60 -2.50
N ASN A 80 4.95 -1.11 -3.74
CA ASN A 80 4.41 -1.82 -4.91
C ASN A 80 2.89 -1.98 -4.88
N GLY A 81 2.19 -1.17 -4.08
CA GLY A 81 0.74 -1.28 -3.91
C GLY A 81 -0.06 -0.89 -5.13
N SER A 82 0.51 -0.12 -6.06
CA SER A 82 -0.08 0.10 -7.40
C SER A 82 -0.24 -1.20 -8.18
N GLY A 83 0.63 -2.17 -7.93
CA GLY A 83 0.62 -3.48 -8.60
C GLY A 83 0.02 -4.60 -7.79
N PHE A 84 -0.14 -4.43 -6.48
CA PHE A 84 -0.58 -5.49 -5.60
C PHE A 84 -1.68 -5.03 -4.64
N ASP A 85 -1.37 -4.29 -3.60
CA ASP A 85 -2.29 -4.01 -2.48
C ASP A 85 -3.62 -3.42 -2.96
N LEU A 86 -3.58 -2.31 -3.69
CA LEU A 86 -4.79 -1.60 -4.08
C LEU A 86 -5.68 -2.38 -5.06
N PRO A 87 -5.15 -2.95 -6.16
CA PRO A 87 -5.97 -3.74 -7.07
C PRO A 87 -6.43 -5.06 -6.43
N PHE A 88 -5.66 -5.63 -5.49
CA PHE A 88 -6.07 -6.82 -4.74
C PHE A 88 -7.29 -6.49 -3.88
N ILE A 89 -7.20 -5.48 -3.01
CA ILE A 89 -8.31 -5.02 -2.16
C ILE A 89 -9.54 -4.65 -3.00
N ALA A 90 -9.36 -3.89 -4.09
CA ALA A 90 -10.47 -3.49 -4.97
C ALA A 90 -11.19 -4.71 -5.58
N THR A 91 -10.43 -5.74 -5.97
CA THR A 91 -10.98 -6.98 -6.51
C THR A 91 -11.72 -7.76 -5.43
N ARG A 92 -11.15 -7.90 -4.24
CA ARG A 92 -11.79 -8.58 -3.10
C ARG A 92 -13.06 -7.87 -2.66
N ALA A 93 -13.03 -6.54 -2.54
CA ALA A 93 -14.22 -5.75 -2.23
C ALA A 93 -15.36 -6.00 -3.22
N ARG A 94 -15.04 -6.03 -4.53
CA ARG A 94 -16.02 -6.34 -5.58
C ARG A 94 -16.59 -7.76 -5.45
N ILE A 95 -15.75 -8.76 -5.17
CA ILE A 95 -16.19 -10.16 -4.96
C ILE A 95 -17.09 -10.26 -3.74
N LEU A 96 -16.77 -9.55 -2.66
CA LEU A 96 -17.53 -9.54 -1.43
C LEU A 96 -18.77 -8.61 -1.48
N GLY A 97 -18.97 -7.84 -2.54
CA GLY A 97 -20.06 -6.87 -2.65
C GLY A 97 -19.92 -5.72 -1.64
N LEU A 98 -18.69 -5.28 -1.38
CA LEU A 98 -18.38 -4.15 -0.49
C LEU A 98 -18.22 -2.86 -1.30
N SER A 99 -18.72 -1.75 -0.75
CA SER A 99 -18.42 -0.39 -1.23
C SER A 99 -17.43 0.25 -0.26
N LEU A 100 -16.18 0.36 -0.68
CA LEU A 100 -15.12 1.03 0.08
C LEU A 100 -14.89 2.44 -0.47
N GLY A 101 -14.28 3.31 0.32
CA GLY A 101 -13.82 4.63 -0.12
C GLY A 101 -12.63 4.57 -1.09
N LEU A 102 -12.12 3.37 -1.36
CA LEU A 102 -11.04 3.14 -2.32
C LEU A 102 -11.55 3.34 -3.76
N ILE A 103 -10.91 4.25 -4.47
CA ILE A 103 -11.12 4.48 -5.91
C ILE A 103 -9.83 4.13 -6.62
N THR A 104 -9.90 3.23 -7.59
CA THR A 104 -8.76 2.82 -8.41
C THR A 104 -9.04 3.04 -9.89
N ARG A 105 -7.99 3.42 -10.63
CA ARG A 105 -8.00 3.55 -12.07
C ARG A 105 -6.79 2.81 -12.65
N HIS A 106 -7.02 1.96 -13.63
CA HIS A 106 -5.94 1.28 -14.33
C HIS A 106 -5.02 2.30 -15.01
N ASP A 107 -3.70 2.13 -14.83
CA ASP A 107 -2.70 3.00 -15.42
C ASP A 107 -1.55 2.16 -16.03
N PRO A 108 -1.56 1.97 -17.34
CA PRO A 108 -0.53 1.20 -18.04
C PRO A 108 0.85 1.89 -18.05
N SER A 109 0.93 3.17 -17.69
CA SER A 109 2.20 3.90 -17.61
C SER A 109 3.02 3.52 -16.36
N ILE A 110 2.41 2.93 -15.35
CA ILE A 110 3.11 2.49 -14.15
C ILE A 110 4.00 1.29 -14.51
N ALA A 111 5.31 1.46 -14.31
CA ALA A 111 6.27 0.41 -14.60
C ALA A 111 5.97 -0.87 -13.82
N GLY A 112 5.91 -1.99 -14.51
CA GLY A 112 5.62 -3.30 -13.96
C GLY A 112 6.48 -4.38 -14.58
N ARG A 113 6.14 -5.65 -14.32
CA ARG A 113 6.68 -6.76 -15.08
C ARG A 113 6.19 -6.68 -16.53
N HIS A 114 7.04 -7.07 -17.44
CA HIS A 114 6.66 -7.19 -18.85
C HIS A 114 5.60 -8.29 -19.02
N ASP A 115 5.78 -9.40 -18.32
CA ASP A 115 4.82 -10.51 -18.24
C ASP A 115 4.32 -10.62 -16.79
N PRO A 116 3.11 -10.12 -16.46
CA PRO A 116 2.55 -10.29 -15.12
C PRO A 116 2.31 -11.77 -14.81
N LEU A 117 2.43 -12.13 -13.53
CA LEU A 117 2.09 -13.48 -13.10
C LEU A 117 0.60 -13.76 -13.35
N PRO A 118 0.23 -15.03 -13.65
CA PRO A 118 -1.18 -15.42 -13.73
C PRO A 118 -1.92 -15.00 -12.45
N GLY A 119 -3.05 -14.31 -12.60
CA GLY A 119 -3.81 -13.79 -11.47
C GLY A 119 -3.32 -12.46 -10.91
N GLU A 120 -2.16 -11.96 -11.30
CA GLU A 120 -1.68 -10.65 -10.88
C GLU A 120 -2.62 -9.55 -11.39
N PRO A 121 -3.21 -8.75 -10.50
CA PRO A 121 -4.08 -7.65 -10.93
C PRO A 121 -3.26 -6.59 -11.67
N GLY A 122 -3.91 -5.88 -12.59
CA GLY A 122 -3.28 -4.79 -13.34
C GLY A 122 -2.84 -3.65 -12.43
N ARG A 123 -1.90 -2.83 -12.91
CA ARG A 123 -1.39 -1.66 -12.20
C ARG A 123 -2.43 -0.57 -12.14
N VAL A 124 -2.55 0.05 -10.97
CA VAL A 124 -3.53 1.12 -10.75
C VAL A 124 -2.92 2.35 -10.10
N ARG A 125 -3.51 3.51 -10.37
CA ARG A 125 -3.48 4.65 -9.48
C ARG A 125 -4.70 4.60 -8.59
N GLY A 126 -4.55 5.06 -7.34
CA GLY A 126 -5.65 5.01 -6.40
C GLY A 126 -5.69 6.19 -5.46
N ARG A 127 -6.81 6.33 -4.79
CA ARG A 127 -6.98 7.16 -3.59
C ARG A 127 -7.97 6.47 -2.67
N TRP A 128 -7.88 6.76 -1.38
CA TRP A 128 -8.81 6.25 -0.40
C TRP A 128 -9.37 7.41 0.43
N TYR A 129 -10.64 7.76 0.20
CA TYR A 129 -11.24 8.97 0.72
C TYR A 129 -10.41 10.23 0.40
N ARG A 130 -9.83 10.85 1.43
CA ARG A 130 -9.00 12.07 1.33
C ARG A 130 -7.49 11.78 1.31
N LEU A 131 -7.12 10.51 1.23
CA LEU A 131 -5.74 10.07 1.15
C LEU A 131 -5.39 9.84 -0.33
N GLY A 132 -4.52 10.67 -0.90
CA GLY A 132 -3.85 10.38 -2.16
C GLY A 132 -2.94 9.16 -1.99
N HIS A 133 -2.59 8.47 -3.08
CA HIS A 133 -1.75 7.29 -3.00
C HIS A 133 -0.36 7.53 -3.60
N LEU A 134 0.67 7.12 -2.87
CA LEU A 134 2.05 7.09 -3.31
C LEU A 134 2.61 5.68 -3.19
N ASP A 135 3.05 5.13 -4.33
CA ASP A 135 3.77 3.87 -4.38
C ASP A 135 5.27 4.12 -4.18
N GLY A 136 5.78 3.82 -2.99
CA GLY A 136 7.18 4.03 -2.61
C GLY A 136 8.16 3.27 -3.51
N PHE A 137 7.81 2.06 -3.94
CA PHE A 137 8.66 1.28 -4.85
C PHE A 137 8.83 1.98 -6.21
N GLN A 138 7.75 2.48 -6.80
CA GLN A 138 7.80 3.20 -8.07
C GLN A 138 8.58 4.52 -7.92
N ALA A 139 8.34 5.24 -6.82
CA ALA A 139 9.03 6.48 -6.52
C ALA A 139 10.55 6.30 -6.38
N TYR A 140 10.97 5.31 -5.60
CA TYR A 140 12.40 4.99 -5.44
C TYR A 140 13.06 4.51 -6.73
N ARG A 141 12.37 3.69 -7.52
CA ARG A 141 12.89 3.28 -8.83
C ARG A 141 13.11 4.44 -9.76
N ALA A 142 12.18 5.40 -9.80
CA ALA A 142 12.28 6.58 -10.67
C ALA A 142 13.40 7.54 -10.21
N ASP A 143 13.57 7.71 -8.90
CA ASP A 143 14.54 8.67 -8.34
C ASP A 143 15.98 8.11 -8.33
N VAL A 144 16.17 6.93 -7.77
CA VAL A 144 17.53 6.40 -7.50
C VAL A 144 17.78 5.00 -8.02
N GLY A 145 16.77 4.33 -8.56
CA GLY A 145 16.84 2.89 -8.88
C GLY A 145 17.99 2.47 -9.79
N GLN A 146 18.42 3.34 -10.71
CA GLN A 146 19.55 3.07 -11.60
C GLN A 146 20.92 3.27 -10.92
N ASN A 147 20.97 3.99 -9.82
CA ASN A 147 22.20 4.36 -9.13
C ASN A 147 22.45 3.55 -7.85
N LEU A 148 21.49 2.73 -7.44
CA LEU A 148 21.62 1.91 -6.25
C LEU A 148 22.33 0.59 -6.54
N PRO A 149 23.28 0.17 -5.67
CA PRO A 149 23.95 -1.13 -5.80
C PRO A 149 23.07 -2.31 -5.35
N ILE A 150 21.83 -2.05 -4.98
CA ILE A 150 20.86 -3.02 -4.44
C ILE A 150 19.52 -2.90 -5.15
N SER A 151 18.64 -3.90 -4.97
CA SER A 151 17.27 -3.81 -5.47
C SER A 151 16.46 -2.78 -4.69
N CYS A 152 15.44 -2.17 -5.34
CA CYS A 152 14.47 -1.30 -4.67
C CYS A 152 13.41 -2.09 -3.86
N GLY A 153 13.65 -3.36 -3.53
CA GLY A 153 12.77 -4.11 -2.63
C GLY A 153 12.74 -3.48 -1.23
N LEU A 154 11.56 -3.49 -0.59
CA LEU A 154 11.31 -2.85 0.71
C LEU A 154 12.41 -3.16 1.74
N LYS A 155 12.62 -4.44 2.00
CA LYS A 155 13.57 -4.91 3.02
C LYS A 155 15.03 -4.68 2.63
N SER A 156 15.35 -4.73 1.33
CA SER A 156 16.70 -4.42 0.85
C SER A 156 17.05 -2.96 1.08
N LEU A 157 16.13 -2.05 0.73
CA LEU A 157 16.32 -0.61 0.97
C LEU A 157 16.30 -0.28 2.46
N ALA A 158 15.39 -0.87 3.23
CA ALA A 158 15.32 -0.67 4.68
C ALA A 158 16.67 -1.00 5.34
N LYS A 159 17.23 -2.17 5.09
CA LYS A 159 18.55 -2.57 5.60
C LYS A 159 19.66 -1.64 5.12
N PHE A 160 19.64 -1.26 3.85
CA PHE A 160 20.65 -0.36 3.29
C PHE A 160 20.70 1.01 3.96
N VAL A 161 19.56 1.51 4.42
CA VAL A 161 19.48 2.79 5.15
C VAL A 161 19.50 2.65 6.67
N GLY A 162 19.77 1.44 7.19
CA GLY A 162 19.91 1.17 8.62
C GLY A 162 18.58 1.00 9.38
N LEU A 163 17.49 0.66 8.68
CA LEU A 163 16.25 0.24 9.31
C LEU A 163 16.25 -1.29 9.50
N GLU A 164 15.52 -1.75 10.49
CA GLU A 164 15.46 -3.17 10.87
C GLU A 164 14.11 -3.78 10.45
N PRO A 165 14.03 -4.47 9.29
CA PRO A 165 12.81 -5.16 8.89
C PRO A 165 12.58 -6.43 9.71
N VAL A 166 11.32 -6.72 10.02
CA VAL A 166 10.93 -8.06 10.44
C VAL A 166 10.94 -8.97 9.21
N GLU A 167 11.62 -10.12 9.32
CA GLU A 167 11.73 -11.08 8.21
C GLU A 167 11.04 -12.38 8.57
N VAL A 168 10.25 -12.89 7.64
CA VAL A 168 9.59 -14.19 7.73
C VAL A 168 9.77 -14.96 6.41
N ASP A 169 9.57 -16.25 6.44
CA ASP A 169 9.45 -17.03 5.20
C ASP A 169 8.08 -16.77 4.57
N ARG A 170 8.05 -15.99 3.50
CA ARG A 170 6.81 -15.61 2.80
C ARG A 170 6.01 -16.79 2.26
N ARG A 171 6.63 -17.95 2.07
CA ARG A 171 5.93 -19.16 1.63
C ARG A 171 5.14 -19.80 2.74
N ARG A 172 5.42 -19.40 3.98
CA ARG A 172 4.85 -19.96 5.20
C ARG A 172 4.09 -18.92 6.03
N ILE A 173 3.60 -17.86 5.39
CA ILE A 173 2.82 -16.81 6.09
C ILE A 173 1.61 -17.40 6.81
N HIS A 174 0.95 -18.38 6.21
CA HIS A 174 -0.19 -19.08 6.82
C HIS A 174 0.15 -19.93 8.05
N GLU A 175 1.43 -20.12 8.36
CA GLU A 175 1.90 -20.83 9.55
C GLU A 175 2.33 -19.89 10.69
N LEU A 176 2.34 -18.57 10.46
CA LEU A 176 2.70 -17.59 11.48
C LEU A 176 1.66 -17.55 12.59
N THR A 177 2.12 -17.36 13.82
CA THR A 177 1.20 -16.99 14.90
C THR A 177 0.59 -15.60 14.65
N PRO A 178 -0.55 -15.26 15.25
CA PRO A 178 -1.13 -13.92 15.13
C PRO A 178 -0.12 -12.82 15.49
N GLU A 179 0.66 -13.00 16.54
CA GLU A 179 1.66 -12.04 17.00
C GLU A 179 2.79 -11.86 15.97
N GLU A 180 3.26 -12.93 15.36
CA GLU A 180 4.28 -12.90 14.31
C GLU A 180 3.75 -12.22 13.06
N MET A 181 2.51 -12.53 12.65
CA MET A 181 1.83 -11.89 11.52
C MET A 181 1.68 -10.39 11.78
N HIS A 182 1.21 -9.98 12.96
CA HIS A 182 1.06 -8.56 13.33
C HIS A 182 2.40 -7.82 13.27
N ALA A 183 3.45 -8.40 13.88
CA ALA A 183 4.78 -7.79 13.86
C ALA A 183 5.30 -7.63 12.43
N TYR A 184 5.07 -8.63 11.58
CA TYR A 184 5.52 -8.66 10.20
C TYR A 184 4.83 -7.62 9.34
N VAL A 185 3.50 -7.65 9.22
CA VAL A 185 2.74 -6.75 8.37
C VAL A 185 2.86 -5.29 8.83
N LEU A 186 2.88 -5.05 10.15
CA LEU A 186 3.07 -3.71 10.70
C LEU A 186 4.49 -3.17 10.43
N SER A 187 5.51 -4.04 10.47
CA SER A 187 6.87 -3.69 10.06
C SER A 187 6.90 -3.21 8.61
N ASP A 188 6.26 -3.93 7.69
CA ASP A 188 6.30 -3.57 6.27
C ASP A 188 5.55 -2.24 6.00
N ALA A 189 4.39 -2.00 6.61
CA ALA A 189 3.70 -0.70 6.55
C ALA A 189 4.54 0.46 7.13
N ARG A 190 5.20 0.26 8.27
CA ARG A 190 6.12 1.24 8.87
C ARG A 190 7.31 1.56 7.95
N LEU A 191 7.93 0.53 7.41
CA LEU A 191 9.10 0.68 6.54
C LEU A 191 8.75 1.42 5.25
N ALA A 192 7.62 1.10 4.63
CA ALA A 192 7.14 1.83 3.45
C ALA A 192 7.01 3.33 3.75
N ARG A 193 6.34 3.68 4.86
CA ARG A 193 6.21 5.06 5.30
C ARG A 193 7.56 5.71 5.59
N GLN A 194 8.40 5.09 6.43
CA GLN A 194 9.69 5.65 6.85
C GLN A 194 10.65 5.88 5.68
N LEU A 195 10.67 4.98 4.71
CA LEU A 195 11.48 5.16 3.50
C LEU A 195 11.01 6.38 2.70
N VAL A 196 9.69 6.55 2.53
CA VAL A 196 9.14 7.72 1.84
C VAL A 196 9.41 9.00 2.62
N GLU A 197 9.27 9.01 3.95
CA GLU A 197 9.59 10.16 4.81
C GLU A 197 11.03 10.66 4.62
N ARG A 198 11.99 9.76 4.43
CA ARG A 198 13.39 10.12 4.22
C ARG A 198 13.64 10.87 2.91
N ARG A 199 12.72 10.82 1.97
CA ARG A 199 12.85 11.41 0.63
C ARG A 199 11.61 12.20 0.20
N VAL A 200 10.81 12.64 1.15
CA VAL A 200 9.52 13.30 0.87
C VAL A 200 9.68 14.47 -0.11
N ASP A 201 10.75 15.24 0.02
CA ASP A 201 11.04 16.39 -0.86
C ASP A 201 11.29 15.99 -2.32
N ARG A 202 11.62 14.72 -2.57
CA ARG A 202 11.85 14.18 -3.92
C ARG A 202 10.60 13.62 -4.57
N PHE A 203 9.58 13.32 -3.76
CA PHE A 203 8.36 12.65 -4.21
C PHE A 203 7.15 13.58 -4.36
N ALA A 204 7.34 14.87 -4.14
CA ALA A 204 6.28 15.89 -4.16
C ALA A 204 5.48 15.98 -5.46
N TRP A 205 5.97 15.40 -6.55
CA TRP A 205 5.38 15.49 -7.90
C TRP A 205 4.46 14.30 -8.27
N ILE A 206 4.28 13.32 -7.39
CA ILE A 206 3.62 12.04 -7.74
C ILE A 206 2.10 12.11 -7.63
N ASP A 207 1.52 13.25 -7.24
CA ASP A 207 0.09 13.34 -7.15
C ASP A 207 -0.54 13.91 -8.42
N GLN A 208 -1.17 13.03 -9.17
CA GLN A 208 -2.16 13.42 -10.17
C GLN A 208 -3.48 12.78 -9.78
N ASP A 209 -4.45 13.60 -9.44
CA ASP A 209 -5.84 13.17 -9.24
C ASP A 209 -6.29 12.36 -10.46
N PRO A 210 -6.69 11.08 -10.30
CA PRO A 210 -7.19 10.28 -11.41
C PRO A 210 -8.42 10.89 -12.09
N SER A 211 -9.08 11.87 -11.46
CA SER A 211 -10.25 12.58 -12.01
C SER A 211 -9.89 13.82 -12.83
N SER A 212 -8.63 14.28 -12.82
CA SER A 212 -8.23 15.52 -13.52
C SER A 212 -7.79 15.34 -14.98
N SER A 213 -7.83 14.11 -15.50
CA SER A 213 -7.53 13.82 -16.91
C SER A 213 -8.83 13.44 -17.62
N GLY A 214 -9.66 14.43 -17.91
CA GLY A 214 -10.84 14.35 -18.76
C GLY A 214 -10.58 15.05 -20.09
#